data_e6a671794599e75eff36c30f787c3447
#
_entry.id   e6a671794599e75eff36c30f787c3447
#
_cell.length_a   1.000
_cell.length_b   1.000
_cell.length_c   1.000
_cell.angle_alpha   90.00
_cell.angle_beta   90.00
_cell.angle_gamma   90.00
#
_symmetry.space_group_name_H-M   'P 1'
#
loop_
_entity.id
_entity.type
_entity.pdbx_description
1 polymer ?
#
loop_
_entity_poly.entity_id
_entity_poly.type
_entity_poly.pdbx_seq_one_letter_code
_entity_poly.pdbx_strand_id
1 'polypeptide(L)'
;MKAPQSSSKSQAAGLVLAAWGLWLAAAGCSEALVLEIRPTNRVVLAEYFTWMRCGYCPYASRALDSVAVDFQDSLVVIAYHRRMAGDTLSPEYVENRKTFYYSTNGEPATVFDGGEVVWTPGPEYNYSTFHGKTVVARNSPPGAQLSMAAALSDSAGTIAISATGVSSTPTESLRLFVVIIEDSVHAYLPGAYDSVFRHVMRQMLPGEDGTPVSLVVGDTVVVERQFQFKPFWHRSMLGAVAFVQDMRTHSVLQAVCLKRLEQRRR
;
A
#
# COMPACT_ATOMS: atom_id res chain seq x y z
N MET A 1 47.36 28.65 -27.43
CA MET A 1 46.43 28.73 -26.27
C MET A 1 45.02 28.53 -26.79
N LYS A 2 44.44 27.32 -26.61
CA LYS A 2 43.05 27.03 -26.94
C LYS A 2 42.32 26.77 -25.64
N ALA A 3 41.21 27.48 -25.42
CA ALA A 3 40.33 27.30 -24.27
C ALA A 3 39.49 26.03 -24.44
N PRO A 4 39.13 25.30 -23.37
CA PRO A 4 38.28 24.14 -23.45
C PRO A 4 36.81 24.54 -23.50
N GLN A 5 36.06 23.89 -24.38
CA GLN A 5 34.62 24.02 -24.50
C GLN A 5 33.92 23.23 -23.35
N SER A 6 33.04 23.90 -22.63
CA SER A 6 32.14 23.30 -21.66
C SER A 6 30.98 22.61 -22.40
N SER A 7 30.85 21.29 -22.30
CA SER A 7 29.68 20.55 -22.75
C SER A 7 28.61 20.59 -21.68
N SER A 8 27.51 21.25 -21.96
CA SER A 8 26.27 21.21 -21.17
C SER A 8 25.63 19.84 -21.28
N LYS A 9 25.62 19.05 -20.18
CA LYS A 9 24.72 17.92 -20.00
C LYS A 9 23.58 18.33 -19.07
N SER A 10 22.51 18.80 -19.62
CA SER A 10 21.26 19.05 -18.91
C SER A 10 20.14 19.06 -19.92
N GLN A 11 19.53 17.91 -20.15
CA GLN A 11 18.19 17.77 -20.73
C GLN A 11 17.84 16.27 -20.86
N ALA A 12 17.44 15.63 -19.75
CA ALA A 12 16.81 14.32 -19.82
C ALA A 12 15.65 14.15 -18.79
N ALA A 13 15.33 15.18 -18.01
CA ALA A 13 14.30 15.08 -16.97
C ALA A 13 12.89 15.52 -17.45
N GLY A 14 12.77 16.04 -18.66
CA GLY A 14 11.52 16.69 -19.13
C GLY A 14 10.56 15.86 -19.98
N LEU A 15 10.95 14.67 -20.43
CA LEU A 15 10.17 13.95 -21.47
C LEU A 15 9.26 12.83 -20.95
N VAL A 16 9.37 12.43 -19.68
CA VAL A 16 8.51 11.35 -19.12
C VAL A 16 7.12 11.86 -18.75
N LEU A 17 6.94 13.14 -18.48
CA LEU A 17 5.65 13.71 -18.08
C LEU A 17 4.64 13.89 -19.23
N ALA A 18 5.09 13.92 -20.48
CA ALA A 18 4.21 14.12 -21.63
C ALA A 18 3.54 12.82 -22.13
N ALA A 19 4.09 11.64 -21.82
CA ALA A 19 3.57 10.37 -22.30
C ALA A 19 2.29 9.91 -21.55
N TRP A 20 2.10 10.36 -20.32
CA TRP A 20 0.94 9.94 -19.47
C TRP A 20 -0.36 10.65 -19.83
N GLY A 21 -0.28 11.89 -20.30
CA GLY A 21 -1.46 12.68 -20.68
C GLY A 21 -2.13 12.23 -21.97
N LEU A 22 -1.42 11.57 -22.87
CA LEU A 22 -1.92 11.21 -24.20
C LEU A 22 -2.63 9.85 -24.28
N TRP A 23 -2.37 8.93 -23.34
CA TRP A 23 -2.97 7.59 -23.38
C TRP A 23 -4.35 7.50 -22.70
N LEU A 24 -4.66 8.38 -21.74
CA LEU A 24 -5.97 8.40 -21.07
C LEU A 24 -7.06 9.12 -21.86
N ALA A 25 -6.72 9.85 -22.91
CA ALA A 25 -7.68 10.62 -23.72
C ALA A 25 -8.46 9.77 -24.76
N ALA A 26 -8.14 8.48 -24.94
CA ALA A 26 -8.76 7.63 -25.98
C ALA A 26 -10.00 6.85 -25.51
N ALA A 27 -10.36 6.91 -24.22
CA ALA A 27 -11.60 6.30 -23.69
C ALA A 27 -12.64 7.39 -23.44
N GLY A 28 -13.60 7.50 -24.35
CA GLY A 28 -14.72 8.45 -24.43
C GLY A 28 -15.23 9.12 -23.16
N CYS A 29 -15.30 10.43 -23.22
CA CYS A 29 -16.17 11.36 -22.50
C CYS A 29 -16.51 11.08 -21.03
N SER A 30 -15.54 11.23 -20.18
CA SER A 30 -15.66 11.72 -18.81
C SER A 30 -14.28 12.26 -18.46
N GLU A 31 -14.17 13.50 -17.94
CA GLU A 31 -12.91 14.01 -17.41
C GLU A 31 -12.51 13.11 -16.24
N ALA A 32 -11.67 12.09 -16.54
CA ALA A 32 -11.11 11.22 -15.52
C ALA A 32 -10.21 12.07 -14.61
N LEU A 33 -10.58 12.20 -13.35
CA LEU A 33 -9.72 12.82 -12.35
C LEU A 33 -8.50 11.94 -12.18
N VAL A 34 -7.34 12.38 -12.65
CA VAL A 34 -6.06 11.69 -12.44
C VAL A 34 -5.44 12.22 -11.15
N LEU A 35 -5.36 11.36 -10.15
CA LEU A 35 -4.63 11.61 -8.92
C LEU A 35 -3.26 10.96 -9.03
N GLU A 36 -2.19 11.72 -8.81
CA GLU A 36 -0.83 11.17 -8.80
C GLU A 36 -0.14 11.45 -7.47
N ILE A 37 0.57 10.46 -6.94
CA ILE A 37 1.45 10.60 -5.79
C ILE A 37 2.82 9.97 -6.06
N ARG A 38 3.88 10.65 -5.64
CA ARG A 38 5.26 10.19 -5.74
C ARG A 38 6.00 10.51 -4.44
N PRO A 39 6.12 9.55 -3.51
CA PRO A 39 6.92 9.75 -2.31
C PRO A 39 8.39 9.98 -2.65
N THR A 40 9.02 10.94 -2.00
CA THR A 40 10.45 11.23 -2.13
C THR A 40 11.30 10.48 -1.10
N ASN A 41 10.66 10.01 -0.02
CA ASN A 41 11.29 9.33 1.09
C ASN A 41 10.75 7.91 1.25
N ARG A 42 11.35 7.14 2.16
CA ARG A 42 10.84 5.84 2.57
C ARG A 42 9.42 5.95 3.13
N VAL A 43 8.54 5.12 2.60
CA VAL A 43 7.20 4.87 3.14
C VAL A 43 7.19 3.46 3.72
N VAL A 44 6.90 3.36 5.00
CA VAL A 44 6.84 2.08 5.72
C VAL A 44 5.48 1.45 5.50
N LEU A 45 5.43 0.15 5.26
CA LEU A 45 4.20 -0.64 5.20
C LEU A 45 4.00 -1.38 6.52
N ALA A 46 2.85 -1.17 7.17
CA ALA A 46 2.39 -1.98 8.29
C ALA A 46 1.23 -2.87 7.83
N GLU A 47 1.43 -4.17 7.84
CA GLU A 47 0.41 -5.17 7.55
C GLU A 47 -0.14 -5.72 8.86
N TYR A 48 -1.40 -5.40 9.15
CA TYR A 48 -2.07 -5.69 10.41
C TYR A 48 -3.11 -6.79 10.23
N PHE A 49 -2.94 -7.90 10.91
CA PHE A 49 -3.86 -9.04 10.91
C PHE A 49 -4.78 -8.98 12.11
N THR A 50 -6.08 -9.05 11.85
CA THR A 50 -7.14 -8.79 12.83
C THR A 50 -8.41 -9.61 12.52
N TRP A 51 -9.42 -9.52 13.39
CA TRP A 51 -10.79 -9.98 13.15
C TRP A 51 -11.76 -9.32 14.15
N MET A 52 -13.02 -9.22 13.81
CA MET A 52 -13.99 -8.37 14.49
C MET A 52 -14.24 -8.75 15.97
N ARG A 53 -14.16 -10.04 16.32
CA ARG A 53 -14.36 -10.52 17.70
C ARG A 53 -13.06 -10.69 18.49
N CYS A 54 -11.96 -10.14 18.01
CA CYS A 54 -10.69 -10.18 18.71
C CYS A 54 -10.63 -9.13 19.84
N GLY A 55 -10.56 -9.58 21.08
CA GLY A 55 -10.62 -8.67 22.26
C GLY A 55 -9.45 -7.69 22.39
N TYR A 56 -8.27 -8.03 21.86
CA TYR A 56 -7.07 -7.16 21.91
C TYR A 56 -6.86 -6.34 20.63
N CYS A 57 -7.50 -6.72 19.53
CA CYS A 57 -7.33 -6.05 18.23
C CYS A 57 -7.72 -4.56 18.24
N PRO A 58 -8.77 -4.10 18.92
CA PRO A 58 -9.09 -2.68 19.00
C PRO A 58 -7.98 -1.82 19.59
N TYR A 59 -7.22 -2.34 20.55
CA TYR A 59 -6.08 -1.62 21.15
C TYR A 59 -4.92 -1.46 20.15
N ALA A 60 -4.62 -2.51 19.40
CA ALA A 60 -3.59 -2.48 18.36
C ALA A 60 -4.01 -1.56 17.19
N SER A 61 -5.27 -1.61 16.76
CA SER A 61 -5.80 -0.74 15.72
C SER A 61 -5.67 0.74 16.10
N ARG A 62 -6.12 1.13 17.30
CA ARG A 62 -6.00 2.52 17.78
C ARG A 62 -4.55 2.97 17.92
N ALA A 63 -3.64 2.09 18.33
CA ALA A 63 -2.23 2.40 18.37
C ALA A 63 -1.65 2.64 16.97
N LEU A 64 -1.99 1.79 15.98
CA LEU A 64 -1.59 1.99 14.58
C LEU A 64 -2.15 3.30 14.00
N ASP A 65 -3.42 3.63 14.29
CA ASP A 65 -4.02 4.89 13.88
C ASP A 65 -3.24 6.10 14.44
N SER A 66 -2.85 6.05 15.72
CA SER A 66 -2.05 7.10 16.34
C SER A 66 -0.67 7.23 15.71
N VAL A 67 0.02 6.12 15.49
CA VAL A 67 1.33 6.10 14.81
C VAL A 67 1.19 6.60 13.36
N ALA A 68 0.11 6.25 12.66
CA ALA A 68 -0.15 6.74 11.30
C ALA A 68 -0.40 8.26 11.25
N VAL A 69 -0.96 8.85 12.32
CA VAL A 69 -1.07 10.31 12.45
C VAL A 69 0.31 10.95 12.62
N ASP A 70 1.20 10.38 13.41
CA ASP A 70 2.55 10.94 13.64
C ASP A 70 3.44 10.86 12.40
N PHE A 71 3.38 9.76 11.67
CA PHE A 71 4.20 9.53 10.47
C PHE A 71 3.55 9.98 9.17
N GLN A 72 2.26 10.34 9.19
CA GLN A 72 1.51 10.86 8.03
C GLN A 72 1.67 10.02 6.77
N ASP A 73 2.31 10.59 5.73
CA ASP A 73 2.51 9.92 4.43
C ASP A 73 3.72 8.98 4.43
N SER A 74 4.44 8.87 5.55
CA SER A 74 5.59 7.97 5.70
C SER A 74 5.21 6.59 6.30
N LEU A 75 3.94 6.38 6.67
CA LEU A 75 3.42 5.10 7.12
C LEU A 75 2.09 4.79 6.43
N VAL A 76 2.00 3.58 5.91
CA VAL A 76 0.78 3.01 5.33
C VAL A 76 0.39 1.79 6.15
N VAL A 77 -0.89 1.69 6.49
CA VAL A 77 -1.46 0.54 7.20
C VAL A 77 -2.42 -0.20 6.26
N ILE A 78 -2.33 -1.52 6.23
CA ILE A 78 -3.32 -2.41 5.60
C ILE A 78 -3.83 -3.36 6.67
N ALA A 79 -5.13 -3.34 6.95
CA ALA A 79 -5.78 -4.24 7.90
C ALA A 79 -6.39 -5.44 7.15
N TYR A 80 -5.85 -6.61 7.41
CA TYR A 80 -6.33 -7.88 6.88
C TYR A 80 -7.27 -8.53 7.90
N HIS A 81 -8.57 -8.44 7.65
CA HIS A 81 -9.58 -9.11 8.46
C HIS A 81 -9.63 -10.60 8.11
N ARG A 82 -9.25 -11.45 9.05
CA ARG A 82 -9.29 -12.90 8.88
C ARG A 82 -10.72 -13.43 8.89
N ARG A 83 -10.97 -14.44 8.07
CA ARG A 83 -12.30 -15.07 7.92
C ARG A 83 -12.70 -15.94 9.13
N MET A 84 -12.50 -15.41 10.33
CA MET A 84 -12.77 -16.10 11.58
C MET A 84 -14.12 -15.67 12.17
N ALA A 85 -14.85 -16.63 12.72
CA ALA A 85 -16.09 -16.40 13.50
C ALA A 85 -17.11 -15.46 12.82
N GLY A 86 -17.20 -15.52 11.48
CA GLY A 86 -18.16 -14.75 10.69
C GLY A 86 -17.66 -13.38 10.22
N ASP A 87 -16.41 -13.03 10.46
CA ASP A 87 -15.82 -11.82 9.88
C ASP A 87 -15.73 -11.96 8.34
N THR A 88 -16.28 -10.98 7.63
CA THR A 88 -16.33 -10.96 6.15
C THR A 88 -15.77 -9.66 5.57
N LEU A 89 -15.06 -8.85 6.36
CA LEU A 89 -14.59 -7.54 5.92
C LEU A 89 -13.52 -7.63 4.84
N SER A 90 -12.66 -8.64 4.87
CA SER A 90 -11.66 -8.90 3.84
C SER A 90 -12.02 -10.13 2.99
N PRO A 91 -11.46 -10.24 1.77
CA PRO A 91 -11.58 -11.45 0.96
C PRO A 91 -10.97 -12.68 1.62
N GLU A 92 -11.40 -13.86 1.16
CA GLU A 92 -11.01 -15.15 1.75
C GLU A 92 -9.50 -15.43 1.65
N TYR A 93 -8.87 -15.02 0.56
CA TYR A 93 -7.43 -15.25 0.32
C TYR A 93 -6.49 -14.49 1.30
N VAL A 94 -7.03 -13.69 2.22
CA VAL A 94 -6.23 -13.07 3.29
C VAL A 94 -5.49 -14.09 4.16
N GLU A 95 -6.01 -15.30 4.26
CA GLU A 95 -5.36 -16.38 5.00
C GLU A 95 -4.01 -16.78 4.40
N ASN A 96 -3.86 -16.73 3.07
CA ASN A 96 -2.60 -16.99 2.40
C ASN A 96 -1.58 -15.88 2.69
N ARG A 97 -2.01 -14.60 2.73
CA ARG A 97 -1.15 -13.49 3.13
C ARG A 97 -0.68 -13.61 4.57
N LYS A 98 -1.55 -14.05 5.48
CA LYS A 98 -1.19 -14.37 6.87
C LYS A 98 -0.17 -15.50 6.91
N THR A 99 -0.43 -16.62 6.20
CA THR A 99 0.43 -17.81 6.22
C THR A 99 1.82 -17.53 5.62
N PHE A 100 1.93 -16.57 4.71
CA PHE A 100 3.21 -16.08 4.21
C PHE A 100 4.13 -15.56 5.31
N TYR A 101 3.59 -14.96 6.37
CA TYR A 101 4.38 -14.43 7.49
C TYR A 101 4.45 -15.37 8.69
N TYR A 102 3.34 -16.04 9.04
CA TYR A 102 3.29 -16.90 10.22
C TYR A 102 2.22 -17.99 10.11
N SER A 103 2.48 -19.14 10.70
CA SER A 103 1.58 -20.31 10.68
C SER A 103 0.68 -20.41 11.90
N THR A 104 1.02 -19.78 13.03
CA THR A 104 0.26 -19.85 14.28
C THR A 104 -1.04 -19.05 14.21
N ASN A 105 -2.00 -19.36 15.08
CA ASN A 105 -3.15 -18.50 15.32
C ASN A 105 -2.83 -17.56 16.48
N GLY A 106 -3.09 -16.29 16.29
CA GLY A 106 -2.88 -15.26 17.30
C GLY A 106 -3.00 -13.90 16.63
N GLU A 107 -4.04 -13.18 16.95
CA GLU A 107 -4.24 -11.78 16.58
C GLU A 107 -4.45 -10.98 17.87
N PRO A 108 -4.04 -9.71 17.84
CA PRO A 108 -3.48 -8.96 16.73
C PRO A 108 -2.01 -9.29 16.44
N ALA A 109 -1.66 -9.33 15.15
CA ALA A 109 -0.29 -9.45 14.66
C ALA A 109 -0.01 -8.32 13.65
N THR A 110 1.16 -7.70 13.73
CA THR A 110 1.54 -6.63 12.80
C THR A 110 2.93 -6.93 12.24
N VAL A 111 3.10 -6.73 10.94
CA VAL A 111 4.37 -6.88 10.23
C VAL A 111 4.75 -5.55 9.61
N PHE A 112 5.92 -5.02 9.96
CA PHE A 112 6.45 -3.77 9.40
C PHE A 112 7.47 -4.09 8.30
N ASP A 113 7.23 -3.63 7.09
CA ASP A 113 8.08 -3.82 5.89
C ASP A 113 8.51 -5.28 5.65
N GLY A 114 7.62 -6.24 5.94
CA GLY A 114 7.90 -7.65 5.77
C GLY A 114 8.90 -8.25 6.77
N GLY A 115 9.22 -7.55 7.84
CA GLY A 115 10.09 -7.99 8.90
C GLY A 115 9.45 -9.00 9.86
N GLU A 116 9.98 -9.10 11.08
CA GLU A 116 9.44 -9.98 12.10
C GLU A 116 8.01 -9.63 12.48
N VAL A 117 7.23 -10.67 12.81
CA VAL A 117 5.87 -10.50 13.31
C VAL A 117 5.91 -9.88 14.70
N VAL A 118 5.28 -8.74 14.85
CA VAL A 118 5.08 -8.07 16.13
C VAL A 118 3.75 -8.52 16.71
N TRP A 119 3.81 -9.39 17.69
CA TRP A 119 2.67 -9.75 18.52
C TRP A 119 2.38 -8.60 19.49
N THR A 120 1.10 -8.31 19.69
CA THR A 120 0.70 -7.23 20.60
C THR A 120 1.22 -7.51 22.01
N PRO A 121 2.14 -6.67 22.54
CA PRO A 121 2.72 -6.91 23.87
C PRO A 121 1.78 -6.54 25.02
N GLY A 122 0.69 -5.82 24.72
CA GLY A 122 -0.30 -5.32 25.65
C GLY A 122 -0.76 -3.91 25.27
N PRO A 123 -1.96 -3.50 25.69
CA PRO A 123 -2.53 -2.22 25.25
C PRO A 123 -1.62 -1.01 25.51
N GLU A 124 -0.94 -0.99 26.65
CA GLU A 124 -0.08 0.11 27.09
C GLU A 124 1.23 0.23 26.29
N TYR A 125 1.69 -0.84 25.65
CA TYR A 125 2.97 -0.87 24.92
C TYR A 125 2.81 -0.81 23.41
N ASN A 126 1.59 -0.99 22.88
CA ASN A 126 1.37 -1.08 21.44
C ASN A 126 1.87 0.14 20.69
N TYR A 127 1.53 1.35 21.17
CA TYR A 127 1.94 2.59 20.52
C TYR A 127 3.47 2.72 20.48
N SER A 128 4.16 2.58 21.62
CA SER A 128 5.62 2.73 21.66
C SER A 128 6.34 1.68 20.83
N THR A 129 5.84 0.44 20.81
CA THR A 129 6.39 -0.64 20.00
C THR A 129 6.21 -0.36 18.50
N PHE A 130 5.02 0.00 18.06
CA PHE A 130 4.73 0.26 16.64
C PHE A 130 5.45 1.52 16.14
N HIS A 131 5.48 2.58 16.97
CA HIS A 131 6.26 3.79 16.70
C HIS A 131 7.74 3.46 16.52
N GLY A 132 8.34 2.71 17.44
CA GLY A 132 9.75 2.30 17.35
C GLY A 132 10.05 1.46 16.10
N LYS A 133 9.20 0.48 15.76
CA LYS A 133 9.34 -0.31 14.53
C LYS A 133 9.24 0.59 13.28
N THR A 134 8.35 1.56 13.27
CA THR A 134 8.20 2.51 12.16
C THR A 134 9.43 3.41 12.01
N VAL A 135 9.99 3.93 13.12
CA VAL A 135 11.23 4.72 13.11
C VAL A 135 12.38 3.92 12.49
N VAL A 136 12.57 2.68 12.94
CA VAL A 136 13.65 1.82 12.43
C VAL A 136 13.48 1.54 10.95
N ALA A 137 12.29 1.14 10.51
CA ALA A 137 12.01 0.85 9.10
C ALA A 137 12.17 2.09 8.21
N ARG A 138 11.71 3.26 8.64
CA ARG A 138 11.81 4.53 7.90
C ARG A 138 13.25 5.00 7.69
N ASN A 139 14.14 4.67 8.60
CA ASN A 139 15.56 5.04 8.49
C ASN A 139 16.33 4.19 7.46
N SER A 140 15.74 3.11 6.96
CA SER A 140 16.32 2.32 5.89
C SER A 140 16.11 3.03 4.54
N PRO A 141 17.12 3.09 3.65
CA PRO A 141 16.92 3.66 2.33
C PRO A 141 15.91 2.83 1.53
N PRO A 142 15.08 3.46 0.67
CA PRO A 142 14.18 2.70 -0.19
C PRO A 142 14.99 1.93 -1.26
N GLY A 143 14.60 0.68 -1.53
CA GLY A 143 15.17 -0.14 -2.60
C GLY A 143 14.56 0.13 -3.98
N ALA A 144 13.44 0.87 -4.02
CA ALA A 144 12.75 1.29 -5.23
C ALA A 144 12.16 2.69 -5.07
N GLN A 145 11.96 3.40 -6.18
CA GLN A 145 11.07 4.56 -6.23
C GLN A 145 9.73 4.13 -6.81
N LEU A 146 8.65 4.55 -6.18
CA LEU A 146 7.30 4.27 -6.64
C LEU A 146 6.54 5.57 -6.90
N SER A 147 5.74 5.59 -7.95
CA SER A 147 4.66 6.55 -8.09
C SER A 147 3.36 5.82 -8.42
N MET A 148 2.24 6.39 -8.02
CA MET A 148 0.92 5.83 -8.26
C MET A 148 0.00 6.90 -8.79
N ALA A 149 -0.76 6.56 -9.84
CA ALA A 149 -1.84 7.37 -10.36
C ALA A 149 -3.14 6.56 -10.40
N ALA A 150 -4.27 7.22 -10.18
CA ALA A 150 -5.58 6.62 -10.25
C ALA A 150 -6.50 7.40 -11.19
N ALA A 151 -7.24 6.68 -12.02
CA ALA A 151 -8.32 7.21 -12.84
C ALA A 151 -9.60 6.44 -12.54
N LEU A 152 -10.69 7.16 -12.27
CA LEU A 152 -11.97 6.57 -11.88
C LEU A 152 -13.06 6.89 -12.88
N SER A 153 -13.94 5.92 -13.10
CA SER A 153 -15.24 6.06 -13.77
C SER A 153 -16.39 5.81 -12.78
N ASP A 154 -17.61 5.76 -13.24
CA ASP A 154 -18.77 5.49 -12.39
C ASP A 154 -18.79 4.07 -11.82
N SER A 155 -18.24 3.10 -12.51
CA SER A 155 -18.32 1.68 -12.13
C SER A 155 -16.97 1.03 -11.84
N ALA A 156 -15.85 1.67 -12.25
CA ALA A 156 -14.53 1.06 -12.22
C ALA A 156 -13.43 2.08 -11.92
N GLY A 157 -12.26 1.58 -11.58
CA GLY A 157 -11.04 2.38 -11.47
C GLY A 157 -9.86 1.68 -12.14
N THR A 158 -8.89 2.48 -12.56
CA THR A 158 -7.57 2.03 -13.02
C THR A 158 -6.51 2.62 -12.11
N ILE A 159 -5.63 1.78 -11.60
CA ILE A 159 -4.45 2.16 -10.85
C ILE A 159 -3.22 1.89 -11.72
N ALA A 160 -2.44 2.93 -11.96
CA ALA A 160 -1.16 2.84 -12.67
C ALA A 160 -0.02 3.07 -11.68
N ILE A 161 0.94 2.15 -11.66
CA ILE A 161 2.13 2.21 -10.80
C ILE A 161 3.36 2.28 -11.69
N SER A 162 4.24 3.24 -11.40
CA SER A 162 5.58 3.31 -11.96
C SER A 162 6.57 2.91 -10.87
N ALA A 163 7.42 1.90 -11.13
CA ALA A 163 8.42 1.40 -10.21
C ALA A 163 9.80 1.49 -10.85
N THR A 164 10.74 2.17 -10.19
CA THR A 164 12.12 2.33 -10.66
C THR A 164 13.07 1.72 -9.64
N GLY A 165 13.98 0.85 -10.08
CA GLY A 165 15.02 0.29 -9.23
C GLY A 165 16.05 1.36 -8.82
N VAL A 166 16.40 1.42 -7.52
CA VAL A 166 17.40 2.36 -7.00
C VAL A 166 18.56 1.65 -6.29
N SER A 167 18.45 0.35 -6.08
CA SER A 167 19.51 -0.48 -5.52
C SER A 167 19.65 -1.77 -6.31
N SER A 168 20.84 -2.39 -6.28
CA SER A 168 21.14 -3.66 -6.94
C SER A 168 20.56 -4.87 -6.18
N THR A 169 19.26 -4.84 -5.86
CA THR A 169 18.57 -5.98 -5.26
C THR A 169 18.35 -7.06 -6.31
N PRO A 170 18.55 -8.37 -6.00
CA PRO A 170 18.19 -9.44 -6.90
C PRO A 170 16.72 -9.34 -7.32
N THR A 171 16.45 -9.34 -8.62
CA THR A 171 15.12 -9.00 -9.17
C THR A 171 14.19 -10.19 -9.35
N GLU A 172 14.71 -11.42 -9.27
CA GLU A 172 13.95 -12.64 -9.62
C GLU A 172 12.79 -12.94 -8.67
N SER A 173 12.87 -12.46 -7.42
CA SER A 173 11.86 -12.69 -6.38
C SER A 173 10.96 -11.48 -6.12
N LEU A 174 11.13 -10.38 -6.87
CA LEU A 174 10.34 -9.17 -6.62
C LEU A 174 8.92 -9.29 -7.16
N ARG A 175 7.97 -8.86 -6.34
CA ARG A 175 6.56 -8.74 -6.68
C ARG A 175 6.06 -7.33 -6.37
N LEU A 176 5.30 -6.77 -7.29
CA LEU A 176 4.51 -5.56 -7.08
C LEU A 176 3.09 -5.98 -6.68
N PHE A 177 2.67 -5.50 -5.52
CA PHE A 177 1.31 -5.65 -5.01
C PHE A 177 0.56 -4.33 -5.15
N VAL A 178 -0.72 -4.41 -5.52
CA VAL A 178 -1.65 -3.29 -5.52
C VAL A 178 -2.85 -3.70 -4.70
N VAL A 179 -3.21 -2.91 -3.69
CA VAL A 179 -4.25 -3.22 -2.71
C VAL A 179 -5.25 -2.09 -2.66
N ILE A 180 -6.51 -2.39 -2.89
CA ILE A 180 -7.61 -1.47 -2.61
C ILE A 180 -7.95 -1.59 -1.13
N ILE A 181 -7.93 -0.47 -0.42
CA ILE A 181 -8.31 -0.37 0.98
C ILE A 181 -9.55 0.50 1.14
N GLU A 182 -10.28 0.29 2.22
CA GLU A 182 -11.40 1.15 2.60
C GLU A 182 -11.23 1.56 4.06
N ASP A 183 -11.37 2.85 4.30
CA ASP A 183 -11.31 3.41 5.64
C ASP A 183 -12.71 3.62 6.22
N SER A 184 -12.80 3.64 7.56
CA SER A 184 -14.05 3.92 8.28
C SER A 184 -15.22 3.00 7.86
N VAL A 185 -14.94 1.72 7.71
CA VAL A 185 -15.95 0.72 7.37
C VAL A 185 -16.85 0.47 8.57
N HIS A 186 -18.13 0.80 8.42
CA HIS A 186 -19.16 0.50 9.43
C HIS A 186 -19.66 -0.93 9.21
N ALA A 187 -19.46 -1.80 10.20
CA ALA A 187 -19.91 -3.17 10.15
C ALA A 187 -20.39 -3.65 11.52
N TYR A 188 -21.40 -4.51 11.51
CA TYR A 188 -21.93 -5.12 12.71
C TYR A 188 -21.77 -6.64 12.66
N LEU A 189 -21.21 -7.19 13.71
CA LEU A 189 -21.17 -8.63 13.97
C LEU A 189 -21.46 -8.86 15.46
N PRO A 190 -22.43 -9.68 15.86
CA PRO A 190 -22.67 -9.95 17.28
C PRO A 190 -21.41 -10.41 17.99
N GLY A 191 -21.04 -9.75 19.09
CA GLY A 191 -19.80 -10.02 19.83
C GLY A 191 -18.54 -9.37 19.27
N ALA A 192 -18.64 -8.50 18.26
CA ALA A 192 -17.54 -7.63 17.85
C ALA A 192 -17.26 -6.57 18.93
N TYR A 193 -15.98 -6.20 19.06
CA TYR A 193 -15.53 -5.19 20.03
C TYR A 193 -15.51 -3.76 19.47
N ASP A 194 -15.55 -3.61 18.14
CA ASP A 194 -15.67 -2.34 17.43
C ASP A 194 -16.79 -2.43 16.37
N SER A 195 -17.27 -1.27 15.92
CA SER A 195 -18.25 -1.14 14.84
C SER A 195 -17.74 -0.32 13.67
N VAL A 196 -16.53 0.27 13.79
CA VAL A 196 -15.87 1.05 12.73
C VAL A 196 -14.47 0.51 12.57
N PHE A 197 -14.14 0.09 11.35
CA PHE A 197 -12.87 -0.55 11.02
C PHE A 197 -12.13 0.31 9.99
N ARG A 198 -10.81 0.48 10.20
CA ARG A 198 -9.96 1.33 9.38
C ARG A 198 -8.99 0.52 8.54
N HIS A 199 -8.54 1.11 7.42
CA HIS A 199 -7.52 0.54 6.54
C HIS A 199 -7.85 -0.87 6.02
N VAL A 200 -9.15 -1.21 5.94
CA VAL A 200 -9.62 -2.56 5.63
C VAL A 200 -9.24 -2.94 4.21
N MET A 201 -8.49 -4.02 4.03
CA MET A 201 -8.17 -4.57 2.72
C MET A 201 -9.44 -5.08 2.03
N ARG A 202 -9.72 -4.57 0.84
CA ARG A 202 -10.89 -4.93 0.04
C ARG A 202 -10.57 -5.83 -1.13
N GLN A 203 -9.43 -5.60 -1.77
CA GLN A 203 -9.00 -6.39 -2.93
C GLN A 203 -7.51 -6.24 -3.16
N MET A 204 -6.83 -7.32 -3.54
CA MET A 204 -5.50 -7.29 -4.14
C MET A 204 -5.61 -7.45 -5.66
N LEU A 205 -4.75 -6.76 -6.41
CA LEU A 205 -4.79 -6.72 -7.87
C LEU A 205 -3.44 -7.18 -8.47
N PRO A 206 -3.44 -8.18 -9.34
CA PRO A 206 -4.57 -8.92 -9.88
C PRO A 206 -5.12 -9.95 -8.87
N GLY A 207 -4.40 -10.25 -7.82
CA GLY A 207 -4.70 -11.22 -6.77
C GLY A 207 -3.58 -11.25 -5.71
N GLU A 208 -3.64 -12.24 -4.84
CA GLU A 208 -2.74 -12.40 -3.69
C GLU A 208 -1.26 -12.66 -4.05
N ASP A 209 -1.00 -13.17 -5.24
CA ASP A 209 0.37 -13.45 -5.72
C ASP A 209 1.11 -12.20 -6.19
N GLY A 210 0.42 -11.08 -6.38
CA GLY A 210 1.00 -9.87 -6.94
C GLY A 210 1.46 -10.03 -8.39
N THR A 211 2.26 -9.09 -8.87
CA THR A 211 2.81 -9.07 -10.23
C THR A 211 4.32 -9.23 -10.17
N PRO A 212 4.92 -10.25 -10.84
CA PRO A 212 6.37 -10.31 -10.97
C PRO A 212 6.91 -9.04 -11.63
N VAL A 213 7.95 -8.45 -11.06
CA VAL A 213 8.63 -7.29 -11.61
C VAL A 213 10.15 -7.46 -11.53
N SER A 214 10.86 -6.93 -12.53
CA SER A 214 12.31 -6.84 -12.51
C SER A 214 12.70 -5.37 -12.43
N LEU A 215 13.38 -4.97 -11.37
CA LEU A 215 13.79 -3.59 -11.13
C LEU A 215 15.31 -3.48 -11.27
N VAL A 216 15.76 -3.18 -12.48
CA VAL A 216 17.15 -2.81 -12.73
C VAL A 216 17.35 -1.35 -12.32
N VAL A 217 18.53 -1.02 -11.78
CA VAL A 217 18.83 0.34 -11.34
C VAL A 217 18.68 1.33 -12.49
N GLY A 218 17.84 2.33 -12.29
CA GLY A 218 17.54 3.38 -13.27
C GLY A 218 16.46 3.02 -14.28
N ASP A 219 16.09 1.75 -14.42
CA ASP A 219 15.00 1.34 -15.30
C ASP A 219 13.63 1.46 -14.59
N THR A 220 12.62 1.80 -15.36
CA THR A 220 11.25 1.99 -14.85
C THR A 220 10.32 0.97 -15.49
N VAL A 221 9.60 0.26 -14.64
CA VAL A 221 8.50 -0.65 -15.03
C VAL A 221 7.18 0.04 -14.71
N VAL A 222 6.24 -0.01 -15.66
CA VAL A 222 4.88 0.50 -15.47
C VAL A 222 3.90 -0.67 -15.43
N VAL A 223 3.04 -0.69 -14.42
CA VAL A 223 2.02 -1.72 -14.21
C VAL A 223 0.67 -1.04 -14.03
N GLU A 224 -0.30 -1.44 -14.83
CA GLU A 224 -1.69 -0.97 -14.70
C GLU A 224 -2.60 -2.08 -14.19
N ARG A 225 -3.52 -1.74 -13.29
CA ARG A 225 -4.51 -2.66 -12.74
C ARG A 225 -5.88 -2.01 -12.72
N GLN A 226 -6.86 -2.74 -13.23
CA GLN A 226 -8.25 -2.33 -13.21
C GLN A 226 -9.01 -3.03 -12.09
N PHE A 227 -9.99 -2.37 -11.53
CA PHE A 227 -10.93 -2.93 -10.55
C PHE A 227 -12.33 -2.37 -10.76
N GLN A 228 -13.32 -3.11 -10.31
CA GLN A 228 -14.71 -2.67 -10.30
C GLN A 228 -15.14 -2.34 -8.88
N PHE A 229 -15.89 -1.27 -8.70
CA PHE A 229 -16.50 -0.95 -7.43
C PHE A 229 -17.50 -2.02 -7.03
N LYS A 230 -17.46 -2.44 -5.77
CA LYS A 230 -18.47 -3.35 -5.23
C LYS A 230 -19.59 -2.55 -4.59
N PRO A 231 -20.86 -3.02 -4.67
CA PRO A 231 -22.02 -2.27 -4.15
C PRO A 231 -21.93 -1.92 -2.66
N PHE A 232 -21.17 -2.70 -1.89
CA PHE A 232 -20.99 -2.50 -0.45
C PHE A 232 -19.75 -1.67 -0.07
N TRP A 233 -19.03 -1.12 -1.04
CA TRP A 233 -17.89 -0.24 -0.80
C TRP A 233 -18.35 1.22 -0.77
N HIS A 234 -17.84 2.00 0.19
CA HIS A 234 -18.02 3.44 0.23
C HIS A 234 -16.94 4.12 -0.60
N ARG A 235 -17.24 4.46 -1.83
CA ARG A 235 -16.28 4.98 -2.83
C ARG A 235 -15.42 6.14 -2.29
N SER A 236 -16.02 7.08 -1.57
CA SER A 236 -15.30 8.23 -0.96
C SER A 236 -14.34 7.83 0.15
N MET A 237 -14.42 6.59 0.64
CA MET A 237 -13.54 6.04 1.67
C MET A 237 -12.48 5.09 1.11
N LEU A 238 -12.50 4.84 -0.21
CA LEU A 238 -11.51 3.97 -0.85
C LEU A 238 -10.17 4.69 -1.01
N GLY A 239 -9.12 3.94 -0.74
CA GLY A 239 -7.74 4.26 -1.04
C GLY A 239 -7.08 3.14 -1.84
N ALA A 240 -5.87 3.38 -2.31
CA ALA A 240 -5.03 2.36 -2.92
C ALA A 240 -3.63 2.39 -2.34
N VAL A 241 -3.08 1.23 -2.11
CA VAL A 241 -1.70 1.01 -1.66
C VAL A 241 -0.98 0.19 -2.72
N ALA A 242 0.24 0.57 -3.08
CA ALA A 242 1.13 -0.31 -3.83
C ALA A 242 2.47 -0.46 -3.10
N PHE A 243 3.06 -1.63 -3.20
CA PHE A 243 4.38 -1.89 -2.62
C PHE A 243 5.13 -2.96 -3.43
N VAL A 244 6.45 -2.86 -3.42
CA VAL A 244 7.34 -3.88 -3.99
C VAL A 244 7.94 -4.68 -2.86
N GLN A 245 7.83 -6.01 -2.95
CA GLN A 245 8.30 -6.96 -1.95
C GLN A 245 9.20 -8.03 -2.58
N ASP A 246 10.30 -8.34 -1.92
CA ASP A 246 11.10 -9.54 -2.20
C ASP A 246 10.46 -10.75 -1.50
N MET A 247 9.93 -11.66 -2.29
CA MET A 247 9.22 -12.85 -1.76
C MET A 247 10.14 -13.86 -1.07
N ARG A 248 11.44 -13.78 -1.27
CA ARG A 248 12.43 -14.67 -0.64
C ARG A 248 12.83 -14.18 0.75
N THR A 249 12.98 -12.87 0.92
CA THR A 249 13.39 -12.26 2.20
C THR A 249 12.22 -11.66 2.98
N HIS A 250 11.06 -11.55 2.34
CA HIS A 250 9.85 -10.85 2.76
C HIS A 250 10.00 -9.32 2.78
N SER A 251 11.20 -8.77 2.60
CA SER A 251 11.46 -7.34 2.73
C SER A 251 10.67 -6.52 1.73
N VAL A 252 9.97 -5.49 2.20
CA VAL A 252 9.33 -4.49 1.36
C VAL A 252 10.36 -3.43 0.98
N LEU A 253 10.56 -3.19 -0.31
CA LEU A 253 11.54 -2.25 -0.82
C LEU A 253 11.05 -0.80 -0.73
N GLN A 254 9.77 -0.58 -0.97
CA GLN A 254 9.09 0.71 -0.90
C GLN A 254 7.58 0.50 -0.96
N ALA A 255 6.82 1.44 -0.39
CA ALA A 255 5.38 1.52 -0.52
C ALA A 255 4.93 2.92 -1.01
N VAL A 256 3.70 3.01 -1.51
CA VAL A 256 3.04 4.26 -1.89
C VAL A 256 1.54 4.12 -1.63
N CYS A 257 0.89 5.20 -1.21
CA CYS A 257 -0.55 5.18 -0.89
C CYS A 257 -1.26 6.42 -1.40
N LEU A 258 -2.34 6.21 -2.15
CA LEU A 258 -3.40 7.21 -2.35
C LEU A 258 -4.47 6.98 -1.29
N LYS A 259 -4.49 7.82 -0.25
CA LYS A 259 -5.41 7.67 0.90
C LYS A 259 -6.87 7.79 0.52
N ARG A 260 -7.17 8.52 -0.57
CA ARG A 260 -8.52 8.67 -1.15
C ARG A 260 -8.41 8.63 -2.66
N LEU A 261 -9.17 7.75 -3.28
CA LEU A 261 -9.26 7.64 -4.74
C LEU A 261 -10.19 8.73 -5.32
N GLU A 262 -11.21 9.14 -4.57
CA GLU A 262 -12.04 10.30 -4.91
C GLU A 262 -11.62 11.51 -4.05
N GLN A 263 -11.13 12.56 -4.69
CA GLN A 263 -11.03 13.86 -4.04
C GLN A 263 -12.34 14.60 -4.22
N ARG A 264 -12.94 15.09 -3.12
CA ARG A 264 -14.06 16.02 -3.24
C ARG A 264 -13.57 17.26 -4.01
N ARG A 265 -14.20 17.57 -5.15
CA ARG A 265 -14.07 18.90 -5.75
C ARG A 265 -14.50 19.90 -4.68
N ARG A 266 -13.58 20.75 -4.25
CA ARG A 266 -13.89 21.90 -3.38
C ARG A 266 -14.56 22.98 -4.20
#